data_d95b16772ebbcaf772b0c057b7acd57b
#
_entry.id   d95b16772ebbcaf772b0c057b7acd57b
#
_cell.length_a   1.000
_cell.length_b   1.000
_cell.length_c   1.000
_cell.angle_alpha   90.00
_cell.angle_beta   90.00
_cell.angle_gamma   90.00
#
_symmetry.space_group_name_H-M   'P 1'
#
loop_
_entity.id
_entity.type
_entity.pdbx_description
1 polymer ?
#
loop_
_entity_poly.entity_id
_entity_poly.type
_entity_poly.pdbx_seq_one_letter_code
_entity_poly.pdbx_strand_id
1 'polypeptide(L)'
;MYARIVTVHAKTDKLDEVIAIYRDSIVPAAKQQKGFIGARLFIDRATGKGVSVTRWQSKEELEAGEASGYYQEQIAKIAPMLTQPPTREAYEIGVD
;
A
#
# COMPACT_ATOMS: atom_id res chain seq x y z
N MET A 1 -15.92 4.78 6.33
CA MET A 1 -14.79 4.21 5.57
C MET A 1 -13.47 4.76 6.07
N TYR A 2 -12.43 3.95 5.98
CA TYR A 2 -11.08 4.30 6.39
C TYR A 2 -10.10 4.09 5.25
N ALA A 3 -9.00 4.85 5.27
CA ALA A 3 -7.92 4.71 4.31
C ALA A 3 -6.60 4.47 5.03
N ARG A 4 -5.77 3.57 4.48
CA ARG A 4 -4.37 3.44 4.86
C ARG A 4 -3.53 4.11 3.79
N ILE A 5 -2.63 5.00 4.23
CA ILE A 5 -1.72 5.69 3.35
C ILE A 5 -0.32 5.22 3.67
N VAL A 6 0.34 4.62 2.68
CA VAL A 6 1.72 4.11 2.82
C VAL A 6 2.60 4.92 1.89
N THR A 7 3.63 5.54 2.45
CA THR A 7 4.63 6.24 1.67
C THR A 7 5.89 5.40 1.59
N VAL A 8 6.38 5.19 0.38
CA VAL A 8 7.61 4.45 0.11
C VAL A 8 8.58 5.32 -0.69
N HIS A 9 9.86 5.01 -0.57
CA HIS A 9 10.91 5.63 -1.38
C HIS A 9 11.68 4.51 -2.05
N ALA A 10 11.44 4.33 -3.36
CA ALA A 10 12.06 3.27 -4.14
C ALA A 10 13.29 3.81 -4.86
N LYS A 11 14.21 2.89 -5.19
CA LYS A 11 15.27 3.20 -6.14
C LYS A 11 14.61 3.57 -7.47
N THR A 12 15.05 4.68 -8.08
CA THR A 12 14.38 5.21 -9.27
C THR A 12 14.39 4.24 -10.45
N ASP A 13 15.43 3.43 -10.56
CA ASP A 13 15.54 2.39 -11.60
C ASP A 13 14.70 1.15 -11.31
N LYS A 14 14.07 1.07 -10.13
CA LYS A 14 13.21 -0.05 -9.71
C LYS A 14 11.74 0.30 -9.65
N LEU A 15 11.36 1.53 -9.98
CA LEU A 15 9.97 1.96 -9.89
C LEU A 15 9.01 1.12 -10.73
N ASP A 16 9.40 0.76 -11.95
CA ASP A 16 8.53 -0.05 -12.80
C ASP A 16 8.33 -1.45 -12.23
N GLU A 17 9.33 -2.01 -11.54
CA GLU A 17 9.16 -3.29 -10.82
C GLU A 17 8.20 -3.14 -9.65
N VAL A 18 8.31 -2.05 -8.88
CA VAL A 18 7.39 -1.76 -7.76
C VAL A 18 5.96 -1.64 -8.27
N ILE A 19 5.76 -0.90 -9.36
CA ILE A 19 4.44 -0.72 -9.98
C ILE A 19 3.87 -2.08 -10.42
N ALA A 20 4.68 -2.90 -11.06
CA ALA A 20 4.24 -4.21 -11.54
C ALA A 20 3.86 -5.13 -10.38
N ILE A 21 4.65 -5.17 -9.32
CA ILE A 21 4.36 -5.98 -8.13
C ILE A 21 3.08 -5.47 -7.44
N TYR A 22 2.91 -4.16 -7.34
CA TYR A 22 1.70 -3.57 -6.76
C TYR A 22 0.46 -3.99 -7.55
N ARG A 23 0.48 -3.81 -8.85
CA ARG A 23 -0.64 -4.13 -9.74
C ARG A 23 -0.94 -5.62 -9.77
N ASP A 24 0.10 -6.46 -9.89
CA ASP A 24 -0.08 -7.88 -10.24
C ASP A 24 -0.08 -8.80 -9.02
N SER A 25 0.37 -8.34 -7.86
CA SER A 25 0.48 -9.16 -6.66
C SER A 25 -0.17 -8.52 -5.44
N ILE A 26 0.14 -7.25 -5.14
CA ILE A 26 -0.35 -6.58 -3.93
C ILE A 26 -1.85 -6.29 -4.03
N VAL A 27 -2.30 -5.71 -5.12
CA VAL A 27 -3.73 -5.39 -5.31
C VAL A 27 -4.58 -6.65 -5.34
N PRO A 28 -4.22 -7.71 -6.09
CA PRO A 28 -4.99 -8.96 -6.05
C PRO A 28 -5.06 -9.58 -4.66
N ALA A 29 -3.99 -9.53 -3.87
CA ALA A 29 -4.00 -10.02 -2.49
C ALA A 29 -4.94 -9.18 -1.61
N ALA A 30 -4.94 -7.86 -1.81
CA ALA A 30 -5.83 -6.95 -1.08
C ALA A 30 -7.29 -7.24 -1.36
N LYS A 31 -7.63 -7.61 -2.58
CA LYS A 31 -9.01 -7.95 -2.97
C LYS A 31 -9.56 -9.16 -2.23
N GLN A 32 -8.71 -10.00 -1.68
CA GLN A 32 -9.11 -11.15 -0.87
C GLN A 32 -9.38 -10.79 0.59
N GLN A 33 -9.04 -9.58 1.00
CA GLN A 33 -9.22 -9.14 2.40
C GLN A 33 -10.63 -8.58 2.59
N LYS A 34 -11.24 -8.96 3.70
CA LYS A 34 -12.58 -8.47 4.06
C LYS A 34 -12.57 -6.94 4.21
N GLY A 35 -13.52 -6.28 3.58
CA GLY A 35 -13.70 -4.83 3.69
C GLY A 35 -12.86 -4.01 2.73
N PHE A 36 -12.01 -4.62 1.92
CA PHE A 36 -11.24 -3.90 0.92
C PHE A 36 -12.18 -3.28 -0.13
N ILE A 37 -11.98 -1.99 -0.44
CA ILE A 37 -12.79 -1.26 -1.42
C ILE A 37 -11.97 -1.00 -2.69
N GLY A 38 -10.75 -0.49 -2.54
CA GLY A 38 -9.93 -0.15 -3.70
C GLY A 38 -8.56 0.36 -3.29
N ALA A 39 -7.67 0.45 -4.28
CA ALA A 39 -6.29 0.88 -4.08
C ALA A 39 -5.86 1.79 -5.23
N ARG A 40 -5.02 2.77 -4.91
CA ARG A 40 -4.33 3.61 -5.88
C ARG A 40 -2.88 3.77 -5.47
N LEU A 41 -2.01 3.78 -6.46
CA LEU A 41 -0.59 4.05 -6.27
C LEU A 41 -0.22 5.31 -7.05
N PHE A 42 0.31 6.29 -6.33
CA PHE A 42 0.80 7.54 -6.90
C PHE A 42 2.31 7.50 -6.93
N ILE A 43 2.92 7.90 -8.03
CA ILE A 43 4.36 7.77 -8.26
C ILE A 43 4.96 9.12 -8.66
N ASP A 44 6.07 9.48 -8.02
CA ASP A 44 6.94 10.55 -8.48
C ASP A 44 8.20 9.91 -9.06
N ARG A 45 8.30 9.90 -10.39
CA ARG A 45 9.41 9.24 -11.07
C ARG A 45 10.75 9.95 -10.88
N ALA A 46 10.74 11.24 -10.57
CA ALA A 46 11.97 11.98 -10.37
C ALA A 46 12.68 11.61 -9.07
N THR A 47 11.90 11.30 -8.03
CA THR A 47 12.44 11.04 -6.68
C THR A 47 12.37 9.58 -6.25
N GLY A 48 11.53 8.77 -6.91
CA GLY A 48 11.25 7.41 -6.48
C GLY A 48 10.19 7.31 -5.40
N LYS A 49 9.57 8.42 -5.01
CA LYS A 49 8.52 8.41 -3.99
C LYS A 49 7.25 7.79 -4.55
N GLY A 50 6.66 6.89 -3.77
CA GLY A 50 5.36 6.29 -4.05
C GLY A 50 4.42 6.47 -2.87
N VAL A 51 3.15 6.73 -3.17
CA VAL A 51 2.11 6.84 -2.16
C VAL A 51 0.99 5.86 -2.52
N SER A 52 0.78 4.89 -1.65
CA SER A 52 -0.30 3.91 -1.80
C SER A 52 -1.46 4.34 -0.92
N VAL A 53 -2.65 4.42 -1.51
CA VAL A 53 -3.89 4.69 -0.76
C VAL A 53 -4.79 3.48 -0.95
N THR A 54 -5.09 2.77 0.15
CA THR A 54 -6.06 1.68 0.14
C THR A 54 -7.27 2.11 0.97
N ARG A 55 -8.47 1.80 0.45
CA ARG A 55 -9.72 2.16 1.14
C ARG A 55 -10.40 0.91 1.67
N TRP A 56 -10.99 1.04 2.85
CA TRP A 56 -11.57 -0.06 3.62
C TRP A 56 -12.93 0.34 4.18
N GLN A 57 -13.84 -0.60 4.32
CA GLN A 57 -15.19 -0.34 4.83
C GLN A 57 -15.18 0.16 6.28
N SER A 58 -14.26 -0.36 7.10
CA SER A 58 -14.18 0.00 8.51
C SER A 58 -12.74 0.04 9.00
N LYS A 59 -12.55 0.71 10.14
CA LYS A 59 -11.26 0.74 10.83
C LYS A 59 -10.82 -0.65 11.26
N GLU A 60 -11.76 -1.45 11.75
CA GLU A 60 -11.50 -2.81 12.24
C GLU A 60 -10.96 -3.70 11.12
N GLU A 61 -11.54 -3.58 9.93
CA GLU A 61 -11.10 -4.37 8.77
C GLU A 61 -9.73 -3.93 8.28
N LEU A 62 -9.45 -2.63 8.30
CA LEU A 62 -8.12 -2.11 8.00
C LEU A 62 -7.08 -2.65 8.99
N GLU A 63 -7.38 -2.57 10.29
CA GLU A 63 -6.46 -3.01 11.35
C GLU A 63 -6.28 -4.53 11.35
N ALA A 64 -7.30 -5.30 10.96
CA ALA A 64 -7.20 -6.75 10.89
C ALA A 64 -6.09 -7.22 9.94
N GLY A 65 -5.86 -6.50 8.85
CA GLY A 65 -4.77 -6.80 7.92
C GLY A 65 -3.40 -6.61 8.55
N GLU A 66 -3.26 -5.64 9.46
CA GLU A 66 -2.00 -5.41 10.18
C GLU A 66 -1.81 -6.47 11.27
N ALA A 67 -2.87 -6.81 11.98
CA ALA A 67 -2.80 -7.80 13.05
C ALA A 67 -2.55 -9.21 12.54
N SER A 68 -3.03 -9.56 11.35
CA SER A 68 -2.88 -10.89 10.76
C SER A 68 -1.53 -11.13 10.09
N GLY A 69 -0.72 -10.07 9.90
CA GLY A 69 0.53 -10.16 9.14
C GLY A 69 0.35 -9.94 7.63
N TYR A 70 -0.87 -9.79 7.15
CA TYR A 70 -1.14 -9.56 5.73
C TYR A 70 -0.40 -8.31 5.21
N TYR A 71 -0.49 -7.18 5.94
CA TYR A 71 0.17 -5.94 5.54
C TYR A 71 1.67 -6.13 5.41
N GLN A 72 2.29 -6.78 6.40
CA GLN A 72 3.73 -7.01 6.42
C GLN A 72 4.18 -7.90 5.26
N GLU A 73 3.38 -8.88 4.87
CA GLU A 73 3.67 -9.72 3.71
C GLU A 73 3.70 -8.89 2.42
N GLN A 74 2.77 -7.93 2.28
CA GLN A 74 2.73 -7.10 1.08
C GLN A 74 3.96 -6.18 1.00
N ILE A 75 4.34 -5.58 2.13
CA ILE A 75 5.53 -4.72 2.18
C ILE A 75 6.80 -5.52 1.85
N ALA A 76 6.89 -6.76 2.32
CA ALA A 76 8.05 -7.62 2.07
C ALA A 76 8.29 -7.83 0.57
N LYS A 77 7.24 -7.80 -0.26
CA LYS A 77 7.37 -8.00 -1.71
C LYS A 77 8.16 -6.88 -2.40
N ILE A 78 8.13 -5.67 -1.84
CA ILE A 78 8.80 -4.50 -2.43
C ILE A 78 9.99 -4.01 -1.61
N ALA A 79 10.17 -4.51 -0.39
CA ALA A 79 11.22 -4.05 0.52
C ALA A 79 12.63 -4.00 -0.09
N PRO A 80 13.06 -5.00 -0.89
CA PRO A 80 14.41 -4.95 -1.49
C PRO A 80 14.63 -3.78 -2.45
N MET A 81 13.57 -3.17 -2.96
CA MET A 81 13.64 -2.07 -3.92
C MET A 81 13.54 -0.70 -3.27
N LEU A 82 13.33 -0.66 -1.94
CA LEU A 82 13.18 0.59 -1.21
C LEU A 82 14.53 1.08 -0.68
N THR A 83 14.67 2.42 -0.59
CA THR A 83 15.87 3.07 -0.05
C THR A 83 15.77 3.29 1.45
N GLN A 84 14.57 3.18 2.02
CA GLN A 84 14.31 3.36 3.44
C GLN A 84 13.01 2.64 3.81
N PRO A 85 12.76 2.36 5.10
CA PRO A 85 11.52 1.72 5.53
C PRO A 85 10.30 2.56 5.14
N PRO A 86 9.18 1.92 4.76
CA PRO A 86 7.96 2.64 4.47
C PRO A 86 7.36 3.24 5.74
N THR A 87 6.61 4.33 5.57
CA THR A 87 5.79 4.89 6.63
C THR A 87 4.33 4.63 6.32
N ARG A 88 3.49 4.49 7.36
CA ARG A 88 2.06 4.28 7.16
C ARG A 88 1.26 5.16 8.09
N GLU A 89 0.12 5.58 7.59
CA GLU A 89 -0.86 6.38 8.31
C GLU A 89 -2.24 5.83 8.02
N ALA A 90 -3.18 6.03 8.92
CA ALA A 90 -4.56 5.62 8.72
C ALA A 90 -5.48 6.77 9.12
N TYR A 91 -6.50 7.00 8.32
CA TYR A 91 -7.44 8.09 8.52
C TYR A 91 -8.86 7.63 8.23
N GLU A 92 -9.82 8.22 8.94
CA GLU A 92 -11.20 8.14 8.51
C GLU A 92 -11.38 8.97 7.24
N ILE A 93 -12.13 8.45 6.28
CA ILE A 93 -12.46 9.20 5.08
C ILE A 93 -13.62 10.11 5.40
N GLY A 94 -13.34 11.41 5.53
CA GLY A 94 -14.37 12.41 5.80
C GLY A 94 -15.20 12.73 4.57
N VAL A 95 -14.55 12.76 3.39
CA VAL A 95 -15.19 12.97 2.10
C VAL A 95 -14.52 12.05 1.08
N ASP A 96 -15.32 11.30 0.35
CA ASP A 96 -14.80 10.36 -0.64
C ASP A 96 -15.08 10.86 -2.07
#